data_3677172e132a508373c54ab82324f586
#
_entry.id   3677172e132a508373c54ab82324f586
#
_cell.length_a   1.000
_cell.length_b   1.000
_cell.length_c   1.000
_cell.angle_alpha   90.00
_cell.angle_beta   90.00
_cell.angle_gamma   90.00
#
_symmetry.space_group_name_H-M   'P 1'
#
loop_
_entity.id
_entity.type
_entity.pdbx_description
1 polymer ?
#
loop_
_entity_poly.entity_id
_entity_poly.type
_entity_poly.pdbx_seq_one_letter_code
_entity_poly.pdbx_strand_id
1 'polypeptide(L)'
;DVGNGNAVEAVYIPEDDRGTLCISTQAGCAMGCLFCSTGKQGFARNLKTSEIVGQLFWAERELRREAGTTDNPNERVISNVVLMGMGEPLQNLDAVVPAVRLFMDDHAYGISRRRVTVSTCGLVNQMDKLAELAPVALAVSLHAPTNELRDKVMPINRKHPLEDLMAACRRYLRCAPRDYVTFEYLMLDGVNDSLEQAE
;
A
#
# COMPACT_ATOMS: atom_id res chain seq x y z
N ASP A 1 -0.82 -7.67 17.47
CA ASP A 1 0.51 -7.48 18.06
C ASP A 1 1.55 -8.13 17.15
N VAL A 2 2.63 -7.41 16.85
CA VAL A 2 3.76 -7.89 16.03
C VAL A 2 5.04 -8.07 16.89
N GLY A 3 4.87 -8.13 18.20
CA GLY A 3 5.94 -8.32 19.16
C GLY A 3 6.71 -7.03 19.52
N ASN A 4 7.54 -7.14 20.56
CA ASN A 4 8.34 -6.04 21.11
C ASN A 4 7.53 -4.79 21.52
N GLY A 5 6.28 -4.98 21.94
CA GLY A 5 5.37 -3.89 22.30
C GLY A 5 4.82 -3.08 21.12
N ASN A 6 5.00 -3.55 19.89
CA ASN A 6 4.46 -2.91 18.69
C ASN A 6 3.19 -3.61 18.23
N ALA A 7 2.22 -2.82 17.80
CA ALA A 7 1.03 -3.29 17.13
C ALA A 7 0.89 -2.62 15.75
N VAL A 8 0.25 -3.30 14.83
CA VAL A 8 -0.12 -2.75 13.52
C VAL A 8 -1.59 -3.02 13.26
N GLU A 9 -2.18 -2.23 12.40
CA GLU A 9 -3.57 -2.35 12.00
C GLU A 9 -3.67 -3.09 10.67
N ALA A 10 -4.68 -3.96 10.56
CA ALA A 10 -5.18 -4.48 9.31
C ALA A 10 -6.68 -4.20 9.27
N VAL A 11 -7.18 -3.72 8.13
CA VAL A 11 -8.58 -3.32 7.97
C VAL A 11 -9.21 -4.13 6.85
N TYR A 12 -10.31 -4.82 7.18
CA TYR A 12 -11.13 -5.50 6.19
C TYR A 12 -12.24 -4.57 5.70
N ILE A 13 -12.37 -4.44 4.39
CA ILE A 13 -13.35 -3.60 3.71
C ILE A 13 -14.23 -4.53 2.87
N PRO A 14 -15.44 -4.87 3.36
CA PRO A 14 -16.39 -5.68 2.61
C PRO A 14 -17.05 -4.84 1.52
N GLU A 15 -17.25 -5.45 0.35
CA GLU A 15 -18.06 -4.95 -0.76
C GLU A 15 -18.94 -6.10 -1.28
N ASP A 16 -19.95 -5.82 -2.08
CA ASP A 16 -20.95 -6.80 -2.49
C ASP A 16 -20.35 -8.03 -3.20
N ASP A 17 -19.32 -7.86 -4.01
CA ASP A 17 -18.67 -8.88 -4.83
C ASP A 17 -17.20 -9.13 -4.50
N ARG A 18 -16.65 -8.43 -3.49
CA ARG A 18 -15.24 -8.53 -3.12
C ARG A 18 -14.98 -8.16 -1.67
N GLY A 19 -13.94 -8.77 -1.11
CA GLY A 19 -13.37 -8.36 0.18
C GLY A 19 -11.96 -7.81 -0.03
N THR A 20 -11.70 -6.60 0.41
CA THR A 20 -10.38 -5.97 0.36
C THR A 20 -9.76 -5.93 1.74
N LEU A 21 -8.55 -6.48 1.90
CA LEU A 21 -7.77 -6.36 3.11
C LEU A 21 -6.67 -5.32 2.94
N CYS A 22 -6.72 -4.29 3.76
CA CYS A 22 -5.65 -3.30 3.91
C CYS A 22 -4.68 -3.77 4.98
N ILE A 23 -3.38 -3.90 4.64
CA ILE A 23 -2.34 -4.42 5.52
C ILE A 23 -1.20 -3.42 5.70
N SER A 24 -0.50 -3.56 6.83
CA SER A 24 0.65 -2.76 7.23
C SER A 24 1.97 -3.41 6.82
N THR A 25 3.00 -2.60 6.60
CA THR A 25 4.35 -3.05 6.23
C THR A 25 5.43 -2.61 7.22
N GLN A 26 5.11 -1.67 8.09
CA GLN A 26 5.99 -1.18 9.14
C GLN A 26 5.19 -0.93 10.44
N ALA A 27 5.84 -0.99 11.58
CA ALA A 27 5.33 -0.41 12.82
C ALA A 27 5.75 1.06 12.86
N GLY A 28 4.80 1.96 12.67
CA GLY A 28 5.07 3.38 12.44
C GLY A 28 5.56 3.69 11.02
N CYS A 29 5.99 4.94 10.77
CA CYS A 29 6.47 5.37 9.45
C CYS A 29 7.45 6.54 9.57
N ALA A 30 8.53 6.53 8.80
CA ALA A 30 9.56 7.58 8.79
C ALA A 30 9.31 8.69 7.76
N MET A 31 8.25 8.61 6.94
CA MET A 31 8.05 9.56 5.83
C MET A 31 7.65 10.97 6.28
N GLY A 32 7.05 11.11 7.47
CA GLY A 32 6.74 12.40 8.06
C GLY A 32 5.66 13.20 7.33
N CYS A 33 4.74 12.55 6.60
CA CYS A 33 3.60 13.21 5.96
C CYS A 33 2.73 13.89 7.01
N LEU A 34 2.43 15.18 6.84
CA LEU A 34 1.81 16.02 7.88
C LEU A 34 0.40 15.57 8.28
N PHE A 35 -0.34 15.01 7.35
CA PHE A 35 -1.71 14.54 7.56
C PHE A 35 -1.80 13.11 8.13
N CYS A 36 -0.67 12.37 8.14
CA CYS A 36 -0.67 10.94 8.44
C CYS A 36 -0.50 10.66 9.94
N SER A 37 -1.49 9.98 10.53
CA SER A 37 -1.42 9.58 11.94
C SER A 37 -0.27 8.61 12.22
N THR A 38 0.00 7.66 11.31
CA THR A 38 1.13 6.74 11.41
C THR A 38 2.48 7.47 11.37
N GLY A 39 2.60 8.52 10.52
CA GLY A 39 3.81 9.33 10.45
C GLY A 39 4.08 10.10 11.75
N LYS A 40 3.04 10.50 12.48
CA LYS A 40 3.16 11.17 13.80
C LYS A 40 3.61 10.24 14.91
N GLN A 41 3.41 8.93 14.77
CA GLN A 41 3.89 7.93 15.74
C GLN A 41 5.41 7.71 15.65
N GLY A 42 6.02 8.14 14.54
CA GLY A 42 7.42 7.84 14.23
C GLY A 42 7.61 6.42 13.71
N PHE A 43 8.85 6.07 13.40
CA PHE A 43 9.23 4.76 12.88
C PHE A 43 9.81 3.89 13.99
N ALA A 44 9.22 2.74 14.24
CA ALA A 44 9.76 1.75 15.17
C ALA A 44 10.59 0.70 14.44
N ARG A 45 10.00 -0.02 13.46
CA ARG A 45 10.70 -1.03 12.66
C ARG A 45 9.95 -1.46 11.39
N ASN A 46 10.68 -2.08 10.49
CA ASN A 46 10.10 -2.84 9.39
C ASN A 46 9.43 -4.13 9.90
N LEU A 47 8.33 -4.51 9.27
CA LEU A 47 7.74 -5.84 9.45
C LEU A 47 8.53 -6.88 8.65
N LYS A 48 8.63 -8.09 9.18
CA LYS A 48 9.14 -9.25 8.46
C LYS A 48 8.11 -9.73 7.43
N THR A 49 8.55 -10.46 6.42
CA THR A 49 7.66 -11.11 5.44
C THR A 49 6.56 -11.92 6.13
N SER A 50 6.90 -12.70 7.15
CA SER A 50 5.94 -13.51 7.92
C SER A 50 4.89 -12.68 8.66
N GLU A 51 5.25 -11.47 9.11
CA GLU A 51 4.32 -10.56 9.79
C GLU A 51 3.38 -9.88 8.78
N ILE A 52 3.87 -9.57 7.57
CA ILE A 52 3.06 -9.02 6.48
C ILE A 52 2.05 -10.07 6.01
N VAL A 53 2.52 -11.29 5.73
CA VAL A 53 1.67 -12.43 5.30
C VAL A 53 0.72 -12.87 6.41
N GLY A 54 1.19 -12.84 7.65
CA GLY A 54 0.41 -13.18 8.84
C GLY A 54 -0.86 -12.35 9.01
N GLN A 55 -0.87 -11.09 8.56
CA GLN A 55 -2.08 -10.25 8.60
C GLN A 55 -3.18 -10.82 7.70
N LEU A 56 -2.84 -11.26 6.48
CA LEU A 56 -3.79 -11.89 5.56
C LEU A 56 -4.26 -13.24 6.11
N PHE A 57 -3.34 -14.08 6.58
CA PHE A 57 -3.67 -15.39 7.14
C PHE A 57 -4.62 -15.28 8.33
N TRP A 58 -4.33 -14.36 9.25
CA TRP A 58 -5.14 -14.17 10.45
C TRP A 58 -6.52 -13.58 10.13
N ALA A 59 -6.58 -12.58 9.28
CA ALA A 59 -7.83 -11.94 8.86
C ALA A 59 -8.75 -12.95 8.15
N GLU A 60 -8.22 -13.74 7.20
CA GLU A 60 -8.99 -14.75 6.49
C GLU A 60 -9.57 -15.81 7.44
N ARG A 61 -8.77 -16.26 8.41
CA ARG A 61 -9.21 -17.21 9.43
C ARG A 61 -10.35 -16.65 10.29
N GLU A 62 -10.23 -15.43 10.78
CA GLU A 62 -11.25 -14.81 11.63
C GLU A 62 -12.54 -14.53 10.86
N LEU A 63 -12.44 -14.01 9.65
CA LEU A 63 -13.61 -13.74 8.80
C LEU A 63 -14.37 -15.03 8.46
N ARG A 64 -13.67 -16.14 8.15
CA ARG A 64 -14.31 -17.45 7.93
C ARG A 64 -15.00 -17.94 9.19
N ARG A 65 -14.37 -17.79 10.35
CA ARG A 65 -14.95 -18.16 11.64
C ARG A 65 -16.25 -17.39 11.92
N GLU A 66 -16.26 -16.09 11.67
CA GLU A 66 -17.43 -15.21 11.86
C GLU A 66 -18.58 -15.53 10.89
N ALA A 67 -18.24 -15.82 9.65
CA ALA A 67 -19.23 -16.18 8.63
C ALA A 67 -19.81 -17.60 8.80
N GLY A 68 -19.27 -18.42 9.70
CA GLY A 68 -19.65 -19.82 9.87
C GLY A 68 -19.35 -20.70 8.66
N THR A 69 -18.49 -20.23 7.74
CA THR A 69 -18.16 -20.89 6.45
C THR A 69 -16.80 -21.60 6.53
N THR A 70 -16.59 -22.42 7.56
CA THR A 70 -15.29 -23.06 7.80
C THR A 70 -14.88 -24.08 6.72
N ASP A 71 -15.79 -24.54 5.86
CA ASP A 71 -15.61 -25.77 5.08
C ASP A 71 -15.59 -25.59 3.55
N ASN A 72 -15.72 -24.40 2.99
CA ASN A 72 -15.58 -24.22 1.55
C ASN A 72 -14.23 -23.54 1.19
N PRO A 73 -13.19 -24.33 0.82
CA PRO A 73 -11.88 -23.80 0.46
C PRO A 73 -11.90 -22.94 -0.82
N ASN A 74 -12.97 -23.02 -1.61
CA ASN A 74 -13.11 -22.27 -2.86
C ASN A 74 -13.79 -20.91 -2.67
N GLU A 75 -14.33 -20.61 -1.51
CA GLU A 75 -14.95 -19.33 -1.20
C GLU A 75 -13.90 -18.38 -0.62
N ARG A 76 -13.50 -17.41 -1.44
CA ARG A 76 -12.53 -16.39 -1.02
C ARG A 76 -13.24 -15.25 -0.33
N VAL A 77 -13.01 -15.11 0.97
CA VAL A 77 -13.49 -13.97 1.75
C VAL A 77 -12.67 -12.71 1.43
N ILE A 78 -11.36 -12.88 1.25
CA ILE A 78 -10.45 -11.81 0.86
C ILE A 78 -10.02 -12.03 -0.57
N SER A 79 -10.47 -11.17 -1.48
CA SER A 79 -10.14 -11.22 -2.89
C SER A 79 -9.08 -10.22 -3.34
N ASN A 80 -8.89 -9.16 -2.57
CA ASN A 80 -7.95 -8.08 -2.83
C ASN A 80 -7.07 -7.79 -1.60
N VAL A 81 -5.80 -7.49 -1.83
CA VAL A 81 -4.88 -7.05 -0.77
C VAL A 81 -4.27 -5.71 -1.17
N VAL A 82 -4.33 -4.74 -0.28
CA VAL A 82 -3.73 -3.43 -0.49
C VAL A 82 -2.74 -3.12 0.64
N LEU A 83 -1.52 -2.76 0.28
CA LEU A 83 -0.47 -2.38 1.22
C LEU A 83 -0.57 -0.86 1.46
N MET A 84 -1.66 -0.45 2.12
CA MET A 84 -2.06 0.94 2.38
C MET A 84 -2.24 1.22 3.88
N GLY A 85 -1.85 0.28 4.73
CA GLY A 85 -1.87 0.43 6.18
C GLY A 85 -0.68 1.23 6.70
N MET A 86 -0.15 0.81 7.84
CA MET A 86 0.97 1.52 8.46
C MET A 86 2.28 1.26 7.73
N GLY A 87 3.05 2.35 7.51
CA GLY A 87 4.39 2.31 6.90
C GLY A 87 4.43 2.66 5.42
N GLU A 88 5.66 2.83 4.91
CA GLU A 88 5.96 2.97 3.49
C GLU A 88 6.44 1.63 2.94
N PRO A 89 5.64 0.93 2.11
CA PRO A 89 6.01 -0.39 1.62
C PRO A 89 7.34 -0.44 0.89
N LEU A 90 7.66 0.60 0.12
CA LEU A 90 8.89 0.65 -0.66
C LEU A 90 10.15 0.87 0.17
N GLN A 91 10.03 1.30 1.44
CA GLN A 91 11.16 1.28 2.39
C GLN A 91 11.44 -0.11 2.96
N ASN A 92 10.53 -1.05 2.76
CA ASN A 92 10.63 -2.42 3.27
C ASN A 92 10.55 -3.46 2.13
N LEU A 93 11.12 -3.16 0.97
CA LEU A 93 11.03 -4.00 -0.23
C LEU A 93 11.52 -5.43 0.01
N ASP A 94 12.57 -5.61 0.82
CA ASP A 94 13.14 -6.93 1.11
C ASP A 94 12.13 -7.88 1.78
N ALA A 95 11.18 -7.34 2.54
CA ALA A 95 10.10 -8.12 3.14
C ALA A 95 8.80 -8.07 2.31
N VAL A 96 8.53 -6.96 1.65
CA VAL A 96 7.31 -6.76 0.85
C VAL A 96 7.32 -7.60 -0.42
N VAL A 97 8.43 -7.67 -1.15
CA VAL A 97 8.50 -8.44 -2.40
C VAL A 97 8.22 -9.93 -2.18
N PRO A 98 8.85 -10.61 -1.21
CA PRO A 98 8.50 -12.01 -0.91
C PRO A 98 7.04 -12.18 -0.46
N ALA A 99 6.50 -11.25 0.34
CA ALA A 99 5.10 -11.31 0.77
C ALA A 99 4.14 -11.18 -0.42
N VAL A 100 4.36 -10.21 -1.30
CA VAL A 100 3.58 -10.01 -2.53
C VAL A 100 3.63 -11.24 -3.44
N ARG A 101 4.81 -11.86 -3.59
CA ARG A 101 4.96 -13.10 -4.36
C ARG A 101 4.15 -14.24 -3.75
N LEU A 102 4.13 -14.39 -2.43
CA LEU A 102 3.29 -15.40 -1.76
C LEU A 102 1.80 -15.12 -1.94
N PHE A 103 1.37 -13.87 -1.94
CA PHE A 103 -0.03 -13.53 -2.24
C PHE A 103 -0.45 -13.95 -3.64
N MET A 104 0.48 -13.89 -4.61
CA MET A 104 0.21 -14.23 -6.00
C MET A 104 0.46 -15.70 -6.34
N ASP A 105 1.17 -16.44 -5.51
CA ASP A 105 1.54 -17.85 -5.76
C ASP A 105 0.30 -18.73 -5.74
N ASP A 106 0.10 -19.50 -6.83
CA ASP A 106 -1.06 -20.40 -6.99
C ASP A 106 -1.09 -21.53 -5.97
N HIS A 107 0.07 -21.89 -5.41
CA HIS A 107 0.17 -22.89 -4.34
C HIS A 107 -0.02 -22.29 -2.93
N ALA A 108 -0.16 -20.97 -2.83
CA ALA A 108 -0.42 -20.26 -1.58
C ALA A 108 -1.79 -19.55 -1.64
N TYR A 109 -1.81 -18.25 -1.90
CA TYR A 109 -3.07 -17.49 -1.91
C TYR A 109 -3.67 -17.32 -3.30
N GLY A 110 -2.89 -17.41 -4.38
CA GLY A 110 -3.34 -17.33 -5.77
C GLY A 110 -4.11 -16.04 -6.10
N ILE A 111 -3.79 -14.93 -5.43
CA ILE A 111 -4.41 -13.63 -5.69
C ILE A 111 -3.81 -13.05 -6.97
N SER A 112 -4.66 -12.68 -7.92
CA SER A 112 -4.18 -12.06 -9.16
C SER A 112 -3.37 -10.80 -8.88
N ARG A 113 -2.27 -10.60 -9.61
CA ARG A 113 -1.42 -9.41 -9.51
C ARG A 113 -2.16 -8.08 -9.71
N ARG A 114 -3.34 -8.09 -10.34
CA ARG A 114 -4.24 -6.94 -10.46
C ARG A 114 -4.98 -6.62 -9.17
N ARG A 115 -5.06 -7.59 -8.25
CA ARG A 115 -5.77 -7.51 -6.97
C ARG A 115 -4.83 -7.36 -5.78
N VAL A 116 -3.53 -7.29 -6.03
CA VAL A 116 -2.52 -6.87 -5.06
C VAL A 116 -2.08 -5.46 -5.43
N THR A 117 -2.26 -4.51 -4.52
CA THR A 117 -1.87 -3.10 -4.74
C THR A 117 -0.82 -2.69 -3.74
N VAL A 118 0.29 -2.16 -4.22
CA VAL A 118 1.30 -1.49 -3.39
C VAL A 118 1.06 0.01 -3.50
N SER A 119 0.90 0.68 -2.35
CA SER A 119 0.86 2.13 -2.27
C SER A 119 2.24 2.68 -1.91
N THR A 120 2.55 3.88 -2.38
CA THR A 120 3.81 4.56 -2.04
C THR A 120 3.65 6.07 -2.01
N CYS A 121 4.38 6.71 -1.13
CA CYS A 121 4.52 8.17 -1.12
C CYS A 121 5.45 8.70 -2.25
N GLY A 122 6.03 7.83 -3.08
CA GLY A 122 6.82 8.20 -4.25
C GLY A 122 8.33 8.03 -4.08
N LEU A 123 8.78 6.91 -3.56
CA LEU A 123 10.19 6.51 -3.55
C LEU A 123 10.63 6.04 -4.95
N VAL A 124 10.94 6.98 -5.86
CA VAL A 124 11.15 6.76 -7.29
C VAL A 124 12.06 5.58 -7.60
N ASN A 125 13.26 5.53 -6.99
CA ASN A 125 14.21 4.44 -7.23
C ASN A 125 13.68 3.06 -6.77
N GLN A 126 12.82 3.04 -5.76
CA GLN A 126 12.24 1.81 -5.25
C GLN A 126 11.02 1.38 -6.08
N MET A 127 10.32 2.33 -6.71
CA MET A 127 9.28 2.02 -7.70
C MET A 127 9.86 1.24 -8.89
N ASP A 128 11.02 1.65 -9.39
CA ASP A 128 11.73 0.95 -10.47
C ASP A 128 12.12 -0.48 -10.04
N LYS A 129 12.60 -0.67 -8.81
CA LYS A 129 12.89 -2.01 -8.26
C LYS A 129 11.64 -2.87 -8.09
N LEU A 130 10.52 -2.29 -7.61
CA LEU A 130 9.26 -3.02 -7.53
C LEU A 130 8.79 -3.50 -8.91
N ALA A 131 8.94 -2.64 -9.93
CA ALA A 131 8.62 -2.97 -11.32
C ALA A 131 9.38 -4.19 -11.84
N GLU A 132 10.65 -4.34 -11.45
CA GLU A 132 11.49 -5.47 -11.84
C GLU A 132 11.20 -6.74 -11.03
N LEU A 133 10.97 -6.61 -9.73
CA LEU A 133 10.93 -7.73 -8.80
C LEU A 133 9.53 -8.34 -8.65
N ALA A 134 8.48 -7.51 -8.61
CA ALA A 134 7.10 -7.95 -8.40
C ALA A 134 6.10 -6.91 -8.93
N PRO A 135 5.92 -6.79 -10.26
CA PRO A 135 5.03 -5.80 -10.85
C PRO A 135 3.56 -6.12 -10.52
N VAL A 136 2.98 -5.38 -9.60
CA VAL A 136 1.59 -5.43 -9.15
C VAL A 136 0.87 -4.11 -9.43
N ALA A 137 -0.40 -3.98 -9.07
CA ALA A 137 -1.08 -2.70 -9.16
C ALA A 137 -0.39 -1.67 -8.25
N LEU A 138 -0.25 -0.46 -8.74
CA LEU A 138 0.42 0.63 -8.04
C LEU A 138 -0.57 1.74 -7.70
N ALA A 139 -0.50 2.20 -6.46
CA ALA A 139 -1.13 3.43 -6.01
C ALA A 139 -0.04 4.42 -5.55
N VAL A 140 -0.24 5.69 -5.82
CA VAL A 140 0.70 6.75 -5.48
C VAL A 140 -0.02 7.84 -4.70
N SER A 141 0.48 8.12 -3.50
CA SER A 141 0.03 9.22 -2.67
C SER A 141 0.51 10.55 -3.28
N LEU A 142 -0.38 11.23 -4.01
CA LEU A 142 -0.08 12.50 -4.68
C LEU A 142 -0.30 13.69 -3.74
N HIS A 143 -1.51 13.88 -3.27
CA HIS A 143 -2.00 14.82 -2.24
C HIS A 143 -1.74 16.32 -2.51
N ALA A 144 -1.01 16.67 -3.56
CA ALA A 144 -0.78 18.05 -3.95
C ALA A 144 -0.46 18.14 -5.46
N PRO A 145 -0.92 19.19 -6.15
CA PRO A 145 -0.70 19.37 -7.58
C PRO A 145 0.62 20.08 -7.91
N THR A 146 1.25 20.73 -6.93
CA THR A 146 2.52 21.46 -7.12
C THR A 146 3.61 20.99 -6.16
N ASN A 147 4.88 21.18 -6.55
CA ASN A 147 6.02 20.82 -5.69
C ASN A 147 6.04 21.64 -4.40
N GLU A 148 5.71 22.93 -4.45
CA GLU A 148 5.71 23.83 -3.29
C GLU A 148 4.73 23.35 -2.23
N LEU A 149 3.55 22.90 -2.64
CA LEU A 149 2.54 22.39 -1.73
C LEU A 149 2.92 20.97 -1.25
N ARG A 150 3.36 20.12 -2.18
CA ARG A 150 3.76 18.75 -1.85
C ARG A 150 4.95 18.72 -0.88
N ASP A 151 5.91 19.62 -1.02
CA ASP A 151 7.04 19.75 -0.08
C ASP A 151 6.61 20.04 1.36
N LYS A 152 5.48 20.74 1.52
CA LYS A 152 4.90 21.04 2.82
C LYS A 152 4.17 19.84 3.42
N VAL A 153 3.33 19.17 2.63
CA VAL A 153 2.46 18.08 3.14
C VAL A 153 3.15 16.71 3.11
N MET A 154 4.11 16.51 2.19
CA MET A 154 4.86 15.27 1.99
C MET A 154 6.36 15.57 1.81
N PRO A 155 7.15 15.58 2.88
CA PRO A 155 8.58 15.96 2.83
C PRO A 155 9.44 15.16 1.84
N ILE A 156 9.02 13.96 1.48
CA ILE A 156 9.71 13.11 0.48
C ILE A 156 9.80 13.78 -0.90
N ASN A 157 8.89 14.71 -1.22
CA ASN A 157 8.88 15.42 -2.49
C ASN A 157 10.16 16.21 -2.75
N ARG A 158 10.80 16.74 -1.70
CA ARG A 158 12.10 17.43 -1.81
C ARG A 158 13.19 16.56 -2.40
N LYS A 159 13.09 15.24 -2.20
CA LYS A 159 14.03 14.25 -2.75
C LYS A 159 13.57 13.70 -4.10
N HIS A 160 12.28 13.62 -4.30
CA HIS A 160 11.64 13.06 -5.49
C HIS A 160 10.50 13.99 -5.90
N PRO A 161 10.80 15.07 -6.66
CA PRO A 161 9.80 16.02 -7.10
C PRO A 161 8.79 15.39 -8.06
N LEU A 162 7.67 16.09 -8.29
CA LEU A 162 6.55 15.58 -9.09
C LEU A 162 6.97 15.10 -10.48
N GLU A 163 7.92 15.79 -11.12
CA GLU A 163 8.42 15.44 -12.46
C GLU A 163 9.06 14.06 -12.46
N ASP A 164 9.90 13.78 -11.46
CA ASP A 164 10.56 12.48 -11.29
C ASP A 164 9.55 11.39 -10.94
N LEU A 165 8.58 11.71 -10.06
CA LEU A 165 7.50 10.82 -9.68
C LEU A 165 6.65 10.44 -10.89
N MET A 166 6.21 11.42 -11.69
CA MET A 166 5.41 11.17 -12.91
C MET A 166 6.20 10.38 -13.96
N ALA A 167 7.50 10.65 -14.09
CA ALA A 167 8.36 9.86 -14.96
C ALA A 167 8.48 8.40 -14.48
N ALA A 168 8.60 8.16 -13.16
CA ALA A 168 8.60 6.82 -12.59
C ALA A 168 7.26 6.10 -12.79
N CYS A 169 6.13 6.77 -12.62
CA CYS A 169 4.80 6.21 -12.91
C CYS A 169 4.69 5.76 -14.38
N ARG A 170 5.15 6.58 -15.33
CA ARG A 170 5.17 6.22 -16.76
C ARG A 170 6.06 5.02 -17.06
N ARG A 171 7.21 4.90 -16.36
CA ARG A 171 8.07 3.70 -16.50
C ARG A 171 7.39 2.46 -15.94
N TYR A 172 6.75 2.59 -14.76
CA TYR A 172 6.05 1.49 -14.09
C TYR A 172 4.90 0.93 -14.95
N LEU A 173 4.17 1.79 -15.66
CA LEU A 173 3.07 1.40 -16.56
C LEU A 173 3.48 0.36 -17.62
N ARG A 174 4.76 0.29 -18.00
CA ARG A 174 5.24 -0.67 -19.00
C ARG A 174 5.16 -2.13 -18.54
N CYS A 175 5.13 -2.37 -17.23
CA CYS A 175 5.05 -3.71 -16.63
C CYS A 175 3.84 -3.89 -15.71
N ALA A 176 3.11 -2.82 -15.42
CA ALA A 176 1.94 -2.84 -14.55
C ALA A 176 0.89 -3.84 -15.05
N PRO A 177 0.16 -4.52 -14.16
CA PRO A 177 -0.91 -5.43 -14.54
C PRO A 177 -2.19 -4.72 -15.01
N ARG A 178 -2.24 -3.41 -14.85
CA ARG A 178 -3.31 -2.51 -15.30
C ARG A 178 -2.69 -1.43 -16.18
N ASP A 179 -3.47 -0.84 -17.06
CA ASP A 179 -3.09 0.26 -17.96
C ASP A 179 -3.12 1.64 -17.30
N TYR A 180 -3.21 1.66 -15.96
CA TYR A 180 -3.22 2.88 -15.15
C TYR A 180 -2.50 2.70 -13.81
N VAL A 181 -2.09 3.83 -13.23
CA VAL A 181 -1.67 3.98 -11.83
C VAL A 181 -2.77 4.74 -11.10
N THR A 182 -3.12 4.28 -9.90
CA THR A 182 -4.06 5.00 -9.03
C THR A 182 -3.33 6.13 -8.32
N PHE A 183 -3.92 7.33 -8.33
CA PHE A 183 -3.46 8.43 -7.49
C PHE A 183 -4.41 8.62 -6.32
N GLU A 184 -3.84 8.70 -5.12
CA GLU A 184 -4.55 9.05 -3.90
C GLU A 184 -4.40 10.54 -3.66
N TYR A 185 -5.51 11.23 -3.43
CA TYR A 185 -5.54 12.67 -3.21
C TYR A 185 -6.43 12.98 -2.01
N LEU A 186 -5.80 13.31 -0.87
CA LEU A 186 -6.51 13.79 0.31
C LEU A 186 -6.83 15.26 0.14
N MET A 187 -8.11 15.58 0.02
CA MET A 187 -8.56 16.98 -0.05
C MET A 187 -8.53 17.63 1.32
N LEU A 188 -7.78 18.72 1.43
CA LEU A 188 -7.61 19.52 2.64
C LEU A 188 -8.24 20.90 2.40
N ASP A 189 -9.27 21.22 3.18
CA ASP A 189 -10.06 22.44 3.08
C ASP A 189 -9.18 23.69 3.08
N GLY A 190 -9.33 24.52 2.03
CA GLY A 190 -8.55 25.75 1.83
C GLY A 190 -7.05 25.56 1.56
N VAL A 191 -6.59 24.32 1.29
CA VAL A 191 -5.16 24.02 1.08
C VAL A 191 -4.89 23.48 -0.34
N ASN A 192 -5.61 22.44 -0.75
CA ASN A 192 -5.38 21.73 -2.01
C ASN A 192 -6.66 21.36 -2.74
N ASP A 193 -7.74 22.12 -2.54
CA ASP A 193 -9.10 21.84 -2.98
C ASP A 193 -9.68 22.93 -3.91
N SER A 194 -8.84 23.83 -4.43
CA SER A 194 -9.29 24.84 -5.39
C SER A 194 -9.55 24.26 -6.79
N LEU A 195 -10.41 24.91 -7.57
CA LEU A 195 -10.70 24.52 -8.95
C LEU A 195 -9.45 24.56 -9.85
N GLU A 196 -8.58 25.56 -9.66
CA GLU A 196 -7.31 25.68 -10.38
C GLU A 196 -6.35 24.49 -10.13
N GLN A 197 -6.48 23.87 -8.95
CA GLN A 197 -5.68 22.70 -8.58
C GLN A 197 -6.24 21.37 -9.12
N ALA A 198 -7.50 21.39 -9.55
CA ALA A 198 -8.17 20.23 -10.15
C ALA A 198 -7.99 20.14 -11.67
N GLU A 199 -7.61 21.25 -12.35
CA GLU A 199 -7.29 21.36 -13.77
C GLU A 199 -5.82 21.01 -14.07
#